data_1d2e298e89c73e6b7cb1457c310c9836
#
_entry.id   1d2e298e89c73e6b7cb1457c310c9836
#
_cell.length_a   1.000
_cell.length_b   1.000
_cell.length_c   1.000
_cell.angle_alpha   90.00
_cell.angle_beta   90.00
_cell.angle_gamma   90.00
#
_symmetry.space_group_name_H-M   'P 1'
#
loop_
_entity.id
_entity.type
_entity.pdbx_description
1 polymer ?
#
loop_
_entity_poly.entity_id
_entity_poly.type
_entity_poly.pdbx_seq_one_letter_code
_entity_poly.pdbx_strand_id
1 'polypeptide(L)'
;VRTLLDMSELQTIARDEEIAISALVEEVLADLEPLAQEKGINLIEKCDNVLLMGSDILIYRLVYNLVENAIKYNFSGGTVTVNATQQNSQLHLTVEDTGNGIPEELKERIFEPFFRLDKSRSRELGGVGLGLALVHEIVRVHNGSILVKNNANSGTTFEVIFP
;
A
#
# COMPACT_ATOMS: atom_id res chain seq x y z
N VAL A 1 18.06 1.34 -13.95
CA VAL A 1 17.15 1.55 -12.94
C VAL A 1 16.43 0.27 -12.60
N ARG A 2 16.83 -0.30 -11.49
CA ARG A 2 16.40 -1.63 -11.09
C ARG A 2 14.88 -1.74 -10.89
N THR A 3 14.26 -0.71 -10.31
CA THR A 3 12.83 -0.76 -10.04
C THR A 3 12.01 -0.88 -11.32
N LEU A 4 12.38 -0.15 -12.37
CA LEU A 4 11.67 -0.25 -13.65
C LEU A 4 11.84 -1.62 -14.30
N LEU A 5 13.05 -2.19 -14.22
CA LEU A 5 13.30 -3.54 -14.72
C LEU A 5 12.48 -4.56 -13.93
N ASP A 6 12.43 -4.40 -12.59
CA ASP A 6 11.62 -5.27 -11.75
C ASP A 6 10.16 -5.20 -12.13
N MET A 7 9.63 -4.01 -12.41
CA MET A 7 8.23 -3.85 -12.83
C MET A 7 7.94 -4.59 -14.14
N SER A 8 8.86 -4.54 -15.10
CA SER A 8 8.65 -5.21 -16.38
C SER A 8 8.72 -6.73 -16.25
N GLU A 9 9.34 -7.24 -15.20
CA GLU A 9 9.51 -8.66 -14.97
C GLU A 9 8.47 -9.26 -14.02
N LEU A 10 7.58 -8.44 -13.43
CA LEU A 10 6.62 -8.95 -12.44
C LEU A 10 5.75 -10.07 -12.97
N GLN A 11 5.43 -10.04 -14.25
CA GLN A 11 4.57 -11.08 -14.83
C GLN A 11 5.20 -12.46 -14.82
N THR A 12 6.54 -12.53 -14.75
CA THR A 12 7.25 -13.81 -14.75
C THR A 12 7.36 -14.42 -13.36
N ILE A 13 7.05 -13.67 -12.31
CA ILE A 13 7.12 -14.16 -10.93
C ILE A 13 5.90 -15.04 -10.66
N ALA A 14 6.16 -16.23 -10.12
CA ALA A 14 5.07 -17.18 -9.80
C ALA A 14 4.13 -16.60 -8.74
N ARG A 15 2.84 -16.85 -8.90
CA ARG A 15 1.79 -16.36 -8.00
C ARG A 15 0.95 -17.54 -7.53
N ASP A 16 1.63 -18.55 -7.01
CA ASP A 16 1.01 -19.85 -6.65
C ASP A 16 1.20 -20.20 -5.17
N GLU A 17 1.57 -19.21 -4.36
CA GLU A 17 1.75 -19.42 -2.92
C GLU A 17 0.47 -19.10 -2.17
N GLU A 18 0.20 -19.86 -1.10
CA GLU A 18 -0.92 -19.56 -0.23
C GLU A 18 -0.42 -18.61 0.86
N ILE A 19 -0.98 -17.41 0.91
CA ILE A 19 -0.51 -16.34 1.78
C ILE A 19 -1.53 -16.11 2.90
N ALA A 20 -1.07 -16.23 4.16
CA ALA A 20 -1.87 -15.82 5.32
C ALA A 20 -1.72 -14.31 5.47
N ILE A 21 -2.76 -13.58 5.09
CA ILE A 21 -2.68 -12.12 4.99
C ILE A 21 -2.40 -11.47 6.34
N SER A 22 -3.06 -11.90 7.42
CA SER A 22 -2.84 -11.28 8.72
C SER A 22 -1.38 -11.41 9.19
N ALA A 23 -0.77 -12.57 8.97
CA ALA A 23 0.63 -12.77 9.33
C ALA A 23 1.56 -11.90 8.49
N LEU A 24 1.28 -11.76 7.20
CA LEU A 24 2.07 -10.92 6.31
C LEU A 24 1.96 -9.45 6.73
N VAL A 25 0.76 -8.98 7.05
CA VAL A 25 0.55 -7.61 7.50
C VAL A 25 1.29 -7.35 8.81
N GLU A 26 1.23 -8.28 9.75
CA GLU A 26 1.97 -8.14 11.02
C GLU A 26 3.46 -7.97 10.77
N GLU A 27 4.02 -8.74 9.84
CA GLU A 27 5.43 -8.63 9.49
C GLU A 27 5.76 -7.26 8.89
N VAL A 28 4.92 -6.78 7.99
CA VAL A 28 5.11 -5.44 7.39
C VAL A 28 5.08 -4.37 8.47
N LEU A 29 4.10 -4.42 9.37
CA LEU A 29 3.98 -3.41 10.41
C LEU A 29 5.15 -3.47 11.38
N ALA A 30 5.65 -4.67 11.69
CA ALA A 30 6.85 -4.80 12.52
C ALA A 30 8.07 -4.16 11.83
N ASP A 31 8.22 -4.38 10.54
CA ASP A 31 9.34 -3.82 9.78
C ASP A 31 9.27 -2.30 9.67
N LEU A 32 8.07 -1.73 9.66
CA LEU A 32 7.87 -0.29 9.56
C LEU A 32 7.70 0.42 10.91
N GLU A 33 7.68 -0.32 12.01
CA GLU A 33 7.51 0.28 13.33
C GLU A 33 8.57 1.35 13.65
N PRO A 34 9.87 1.16 13.34
CA PRO A 34 10.85 2.22 13.61
C PRO A 34 10.52 3.52 12.88
N LEU A 35 10.07 3.44 11.62
CA LEU A 35 9.71 4.63 10.87
C LEU A 35 8.46 5.29 11.47
N ALA A 36 7.48 4.47 11.85
CA ALA A 36 6.25 4.99 12.45
C ALA A 36 6.55 5.68 13.78
N GLN A 37 7.41 5.11 14.62
CA GLN A 37 7.78 5.73 15.89
C GLN A 37 8.49 7.06 15.66
N GLU A 38 9.40 7.10 14.70
CA GLU A 38 10.13 8.34 14.39
C GLU A 38 9.17 9.46 14.00
N LYS A 39 8.11 9.12 13.28
CA LYS A 39 7.12 10.10 12.82
C LYS A 39 5.94 10.28 13.77
N GLY A 40 5.85 9.51 14.84
CA GLY A 40 4.76 9.61 15.79
C GLY A 40 3.45 9.05 15.28
N ILE A 41 3.50 7.97 14.49
CA ILE A 41 2.32 7.37 13.87
C ILE A 41 2.01 6.03 14.54
N ASN A 42 0.74 5.78 14.82
CA ASN A 42 0.27 4.51 15.35
C ASN A 42 -0.11 3.57 14.20
N LEU A 43 0.40 2.35 14.24
CA LEU A 43 0.06 1.32 13.26
C LEU A 43 -0.94 0.35 13.89
N ILE A 44 -2.04 0.09 13.20
CA ILE A 44 -3.12 -0.75 13.69
C ILE A 44 -3.43 -1.84 12.67
N GLU A 45 -3.49 -3.09 13.11
CA GLU A 45 -3.82 -4.22 12.26
C GLU A 45 -5.22 -4.74 12.65
N LYS A 46 -6.11 -4.87 11.67
CA LYS A 46 -7.46 -5.37 11.85
C LYS A 46 -7.79 -6.36 10.74
N CYS A 47 -6.91 -7.32 10.51
CA CYS A 47 -7.10 -8.29 9.44
C CYS A 47 -7.81 -9.53 9.94
N ASP A 48 -8.82 -9.97 9.19
CA ASP A 48 -9.44 -11.26 9.41
C ASP A 48 -8.47 -12.36 8.97
N ASN A 49 -8.76 -13.56 9.36
CA ASN A 49 -7.92 -14.73 9.04
C ASN A 49 -8.25 -15.18 7.61
N VAL A 50 -7.71 -14.49 6.63
CA VAL A 50 -7.97 -14.73 5.21
C VAL A 50 -6.72 -15.19 4.47
N LEU A 51 -6.91 -15.97 3.42
CA LEU A 51 -5.83 -16.50 2.60
C LEU A 51 -5.93 -15.95 1.19
N LEU A 52 -4.77 -15.68 0.58
CA LEU A 52 -4.68 -15.21 -0.78
C LEU A 52 -3.68 -16.08 -1.55
N MET A 53 -4.07 -16.53 -2.74
CA MET A 53 -3.13 -17.20 -3.64
C MET A 53 -2.40 -16.14 -4.46
N GLY A 54 -1.09 -16.11 -4.36
CA GLY A 54 -0.32 -15.10 -5.07
C GLY A 54 1.17 -15.27 -4.84
N SER A 55 1.91 -14.17 -5.03
CA SER A 55 3.33 -14.13 -4.75
C SER A 55 3.54 -13.45 -3.39
N ASP A 56 4.07 -14.21 -2.43
CA ASP A 56 4.32 -13.68 -1.08
C ASP A 56 5.20 -12.44 -1.14
N ILE A 57 6.26 -12.49 -1.94
CA ILE A 57 7.22 -11.40 -2.07
C ILE A 57 6.57 -10.14 -2.64
N LEU A 58 5.70 -10.30 -3.64
CA LEU A 58 5.04 -9.15 -4.25
C LEU A 58 3.94 -8.58 -3.36
N ILE A 59 3.17 -9.43 -2.71
CA ILE A 59 2.12 -8.95 -1.81
C ILE A 59 2.74 -8.25 -0.59
N TYR A 60 3.86 -8.76 -0.07
CA TYR A 60 4.61 -8.06 0.98
C TYR A 60 5.00 -6.67 0.50
N ARG A 61 5.57 -6.57 -0.69
CA ARG A 61 6.01 -5.30 -1.25
C ARG A 61 4.83 -4.32 -1.43
N LEU A 62 3.69 -4.85 -1.85
CA LEU A 62 2.48 -4.05 -2.02
C LEU A 62 2.04 -3.43 -0.68
N VAL A 63 1.91 -4.25 0.34
CA VAL A 63 1.46 -3.77 1.67
C VAL A 63 2.51 -2.81 2.25
N TYR A 64 3.79 -3.17 2.14
CA TYR A 64 4.88 -2.34 2.65
C TYR A 64 4.83 -0.94 2.01
N ASN A 65 4.68 -0.87 0.69
CA ASN A 65 4.67 0.41 -0.01
C ASN A 65 3.45 1.26 0.36
N LEU A 66 2.29 0.64 0.50
CA LEU A 66 1.07 1.37 0.89
C LEU A 66 1.19 1.90 2.32
N VAL A 67 1.68 1.08 3.25
CA VAL A 67 1.82 1.50 4.64
C VAL A 67 2.93 2.55 4.79
N GLU A 68 4.07 2.35 4.13
CA GLU A 68 5.16 3.33 4.17
C GLU A 68 4.68 4.68 3.67
N ASN A 69 3.95 4.69 2.56
CA ASN A 69 3.39 5.91 2.00
C ASN A 69 2.42 6.58 2.98
N ALA A 70 1.57 5.78 3.62
CA ALA A 70 0.61 6.29 4.61
C ALA A 70 1.30 6.90 5.82
N ILE A 71 2.45 6.37 6.23
CA ILE A 71 3.24 6.94 7.32
C ILE A 71 3.88 8.26 6.89
N LYS A 72 4.50 8.28 5.71
CA LYS A 72 5.25 9.45 5.24
C LYS A 72 4.39 10.69 5.05
N TYR A 73 3.15 10.51 4.61
CA TYR A 73 2.25 11.64 4.33
C TYR A 73 1.21 11.86 5.41
N ASN A 74 1.45 11.35 6.61
CA ASN A 74 0.59 11.53 7.76
C ASN A 74 1.15 12.59 8.70
N PHE A 75 0.33 13.00 9.68
CA PHE A 75 0.71 13.95 10.72
C PHE A 75 1.13 13.21 11.97
N SER A 76 2.05 13.79 12.75
CA SER A 76 2.41 13.25 14.05
C SER A 76 1.14 13.10 14.92
N GLY A 77 1.00 11.97 15.56
CA GLY A 77 -0.20 11.63 16.33
C GLY A 77 -1.27 10.92 15.51
N GLY A 78 -1.05 10.76 14.21
CA GLY A 78 -2.01 10.08 13.34
C GLY A 78 -1.92 8.57 13.41
N THR A 79 -2.77 7.91 12.63
CA THR A 79 -2.83 6.45 12.59
C THR A 79 -2.82 5.94 11.16
N VAL A 80 -2.35 4.71 11.01
CA VAL A 80 -2.49 3.93 9.78
C VAL A 80 -3.11 2.59 10.18
N THR A 81 -4.23 2.27 9.57
CA THR A 81 -4.96 1.03 9.85
C THR A 81 -4.99 0.15 8.62
N VAL A 82 -4.60 -1.11 8.78
CA VAL A 82 -4.66 -2.10 7.70
C VAL A 82 -5.76 -3.10 8.04
N ASN A 83 -6.74 -3.22 7.13
CA ASN A 83 -7.83 -4.18 7.25
C ASN A 83 -7.76 -5.18 6.11
N ALA A 84 -8.19 -6.41 6.39
CA ALA A 84 -8.37 -7.42 5.34
C ALA A 84 -9.59 -8.24 5.69
N THR A 85 -10.54 -8.33 4.75
CA THR A 85 -11.77 -9.10 4.92
C THR A 85 -12.07 -9.86 3.65
N GLN A 86 -12.86 -10.91 3.77
CA GLN A 86 -13.34 -11.64 2.60
C GLN A 86 -14.83 -11.36 2.43
N GLN A 87 -15.19 -10.88 1.24
CA GLN A 87 -16.57 -10.52 0.92
C GLN A 87 -16.91 -11.08 -0.47
N ASN A 88 -17.96 -11.89 -0.56
CA ASN A 88 -18.41 -12.45 -1.85
C ASN A 88 -17.28 -13.14 -2.63
N SER A 89 -16.47 -13.91 -1.92
CA SER A 89 -15.34 -14.65 -2.50
C SER A 89 -14.19 -13.76 -3.00
N GLN A 90 -14.22 -12.49 -2.63
CA GLN A 90 -13.13 -11.55 -2.95
C GLN A 90 -12.44 -11.12 -1.67
N LEU A 91 -11.13 -10.90 -1.76
CA LEU A 91 -10.37 -10.34 -0.65
C LEU A 91 -10.32 -8.83 -0.79
N HIS A 92 -10.75 -8.13 0.26
CA HIS A 92 -10.68 -6.68 0.34
C HIS A 92 -9.59 -6.30 1.35
N LEU A 93 -8.56 -5.65 0.86
CA LEU A 93 -7.44 -5.18 1.68
C LEU A 93 -7.44 -3.66 1.64
N THR A 94 -7.52 -3.01 2.81
CA THR A 94 -7.49 -1.55 2.86
C THR A 94 -6.36 -1.06 3.73
N VAL A 95 -5.75 0.06 3.30
CA VAL A 95 -4.77 0.80 4.09
C VAL A 95 -5.32 2.21 4.24
N GLU A 96 -5.68 2.57 5.47
CA GLU A 96 -6.34 3.83 5.79
C GLU A 96 -5.44 4.69 6.65
N ASP A 97 -5.26 5.95 6.26
CA ASP A 97 -4.47 6.89 7.05
C ASP A 97 -5.30 8.12 7.44
N THR A 98 -4.77 8.89 8.38
CA THR A 98 -5.40 10.12 8.86
C THR A 98 -4.65 11.37 8.39
N GLY A 99 -3.97 11.27 7.25
CA GLY A 99 -3.17 12.37 6.70
C GLY A 99 -3.99 13.39 5.92
N ASN A 100 -3.35 14.00 4.94
CA ASN A 100 -3.94 15.10 4.18
C ASN A 100 -5.01 14.70 3.16
N GLY A 101 -5.02 13.45 2.73
CA GLY A 101 -5.83 13.06 1.59
C GLY A 101 -5.14 13.41 0.28
N ILE A 102 -5.82 13.08 -0.82
CA ILE A 102 -5.29 13.27 -2.17
C ILE A 102 -6.29 14.10 -2.96
N PRO A 103 -5.85 15.19 -3.62
CA PRO A 103 -6.77 15.97 -4.48
C PRO A 103 -7.43 15.08 -5.52
N GLU A 104 -8.70 15.30 -5.74
CA GLU A 104 -9.50 14.46 -6.64
C GLU A 104 -8.89 14.35 -8.04
N GLU A 105 -8.37 15.46 -8.56
CA GLU A 105 -7.81 15.52 -9.90
C GLU A 105 -6.50 14.75 -10.03
N LEU A 106 -5.87 14.37 -8.92
CA LEU A 106 -4.60 13.66 -8.92
C LEU A 106 -4.73 12.17 -8.67
N LYS A 107 -5.92 11.67 -8.33
CA LYS A 107 -6.11 10.28 -7.93
C LYS A 107 -5.71 9.26 -8.99
N GLU A 108 -5.89 9.60 -10.26
CA GLU A 108 -5.47 8.72 -11.34
C GLU A 108 -3.97 8.80 -11.61
N ARG A 109 -3.37 9.96 -11.35
CA ARG A 109 -1.97 10.20 -11.66
C ARG A 109 -1.00 9.65 -10.64
N ILE A 110 -1.45 9.39 -9.40
CA ILE A 110 -0.55 8.96 -8.32
C ILE A 110 0.10 7.61 -8.60
N PHE A 111 -0.46 6.81 -9.52
CA PHE A 111 0.10 5.53 -9.91
C PHE A 111 1.08 5.61 -11.07
N GLU A 112 1.28 6.81 -11.64
CA GLU A 112 2.25 7.00 -12.72
C GLU A 112 3.67 6.95 -12.16
N PRO A 113 4.62 6.33 -12.88
CA PRO A 113 6.01 6.34 -12.45
C PRO A 113 6.53 7.77 -12.28
N PHE A 114 7.28 7.99 -11.22
CA PHE A 114 7.91 9.27 -10.87
C PHE A 114 6.95 10.38 -10.49
N PHE A 115 5.64 10.10 -10.40
CA PHE A 115 4.69 11.11 -9.94
C PHE A 115 4.87 11.36 -8.44
N ARG A 116 4.80 12.62 -8.02
CA ARG A 116 4.86 13.03 -6.61
C ARG A 116 3.83 14.12 -6.38
N LEU A 117 3.08 14.00 -5.26
CA LEU A 117 2.10 15.02 -4.89
C LEU A 117 2.76 16.37 -4.59
N ASP A 118 3.89 16.33 -3.90
CA ASP A 118 4.69 17.49 -3.53
C ASP A 118 6.14 17.13 -3.75
N LYS A 119 6.73 17.65 -4.82
CA LYS A 119 8.09 17.30 -5.21
C LYS A 119 9.13 17.62 -4.14
N SER A 120 9.02 18.79 -3.51
CA SER A 120 9.95 19.19 -2.46
C SER A 120 9.85 18.28 -1.25
N ARG A 121 8.62 18.04 -0.79
CA ARG A 121 8.37 17.20 0.37
C ARG A 121 8.76 15.76 0.11
N SER A 122 8.44 15.25 -1.07
CA SER A 122 8.80 13.88 -1.45
C SER A 122 10.31 13.69 -1.45
N ARG A 123 11.05 14.72 -1.88
CA ARG A 123 12.50 14.67 -1.89
C ARG A 123 13.06 14.59 -0.47
N GLU A 124 12.51 15.39 0.45
CA GLU A 124 12.87 15.35 1.86
C GLU A 124 12.62 13.98 2.48
N LEU A 125 11.54 13.34 2.05
CA LEU A 125 11.15 12.02 2.55
C LEU A 125 11.88 10.87 1.85
N GLY A 126 12.71 11.19 0.84
CA GLY A 126 13.53 10.19 0.17
C GLY A 126 12.83 9.37 -0.90
N GLY A 127 11.60 9.72 -1.27
CA GLY A 127 10.88 8.99 -2.29
C GLY A 127 11.30 9.34 -3.71
N VAL A 128 11.22 8.38 -4.63
CA VAL A 128 11.51 8.61 -6.04
C VAL A 128 10.28 8.52 -6.93
N GLY A 129 9.09 8.34 -6.33
CA GLY A 129 7.84 8.33 -7.08
C GLY A 129 7.53 7.02 -7.80
N LEU A 130 8.11 5.91 -7.38
CA LEU A 130 7.88 4.61 -8.01
C LEU A 130 7.06 3.65 -7.16
N GLY A 131 6.88 3.95 -5.87
CA GLY A 131 6.20 3.03 -4.94
C GLY A 131 4.77 2.71 -5.33
N LEU A 132 3.97 3.72 -5.67
CA LEU A 132 2.58 3.50 -6.05
C LEU A 132 2.44 2.91 -7.45
N ALA A 133 3.36 3.22 -8.37
CA ALA A 133 3.37 2.59 -9.68
C ALA A 133 3.64 1.09 -9.55
N LEU A 134 4.55 0.72 -8.66
CA LEU A 134 4.85 -0.69 -8.39
C LEU A 134 3.63 -1.38 -7.76
N VAL A 135 2.97 -0.71 -6.81
CA VAL A 135 1.74 -1.23 -6.20
C VAL A 135 0.69 -1.53 -7.27
N HIS A 136 0.46 -0.58 -8.17
CA HIS A 136 -0.51 -0.75 -9.25
C HIS A 136 -0.18 -1.96 -10.11
N GLU A 137 1.09 -2.14 -10.45
CA GLU A 137 1.53 -3.26 -11.27
C GLU A 137 1.39 -4.61 -10.54
N ILE A 138 1.71 -4.64 -9.25
CA ILE A 138 1.53 -5.86 -8.45
C ILE A 138 0.05 -6.28 -8.43
N VAL A 139 -0.84 -5.30 -8.22
CA VAL A 139 -2.28 -5.55 -8.23
C VAL A 139 -2.71 -6.12 -9.58
N ARG A 140 -2.22 -5.51 -10.66
CA ARG A 140 -2.57 -5.93 -12.02
C ARG A 140 -2.17 -7.39 -12.31
N VAL A 141 -0.95 -7.78 -11.94
CA VAL A 141 -0.49 -9.16 -12.22
C VAL A 141 -1.21 -10.19 -11.35
N HIS A 142 -1.85 -9.76 -10.26
CA HIS A 142 -2.68 -10.62 -9.43
C HIS A 142 -4.16 -10.55 -9.84
N ASN A 143 -4.48 -9.92 -10.95
CA ASN A 143 -5.84 -9.77 -11.48
C ASN A 143 -6.77 -9.02 -10.53
N GLY A 144 -6.22 -8.15 -9.71
CA GLY A 144 -6.98 -7.34 -8.77
C GLY A 144 -7.27 -5.95 -9.29
N SER A 145 -7.89 -5.16 -8.45
CA SER A 145 -8.14 -3.75 -8.72
C SER A 145 -7.78 -2.93 -7.49
N ILE A 146 -7.46 -1.65 -7.70
CA ILE A 146 -7.11 -0.74 -6.62
C ILE A 146 -7.88 0.57 -6.78
N LEU A 147 -8.41 1.07 -5.67
CA LEU A 147 -9.12 2.34 -5.59
C LEU A 147 -8.46 3.20 -4.53
N VAL A 148 -8.55 4.51 -4.72
CA VAL A 148 -8.12 5.47 -3.69
C VAL A 148 -9.29 6.41 -3.41
N LYS A 149 -9.55 6.66 -2.12
CA LYS A 149 -10.64 7.56 -1.69
C LYS A 149 -10.13 8.43 -0.54
N ASN A 150 -10.74 9.61 -0.42
CA ASN A 150 -10.52 10.45 0.76
C ASN A 150 -11.50 10.03 1.85
N ASN A 151 -11.02 10.06 3.09
CA ASN A 151 -11.87 9.76 4.24
C ASN A 151 -12.73 10.97 4.61
N ALA A 152 -13.86 10.72 5.32
CA ALA A 152 -14.81 11.76 5.64
C ALA A 152 -14.19 12.91 6.45
N ASN A 153 -13.33 12.60 7.41
CA ASN A 153 -12.76 13.62 8.29
C ASN A 153 -11.40 14.11 7.77
N SER A 154 -10.53 13.21 7.44
CA SER A 154 -9.19 13.54 6.93
C SER A 154 -8.51 12.23 6.55
N GLY A 155 -7.64 12.29 5.54
CA GLY A 155 -6.82 11.16 5.18
C GLY A 155 -7.28 10.43 3.95
N THR A 156 -6.65 9.30 3.71
CA THR A 156 -6.79 8.54 2.47
C THR A 156 -6.99 7.07 2.78
N THR A 157 -7.80 6.40 1.97
CA THR A 157 -7.94 4.96 2.00
C THR A 157 -7.58 4.39 0.64
N PHE A 158 -6.61 3.48 0.60
CA PHE A 158 -6.35 2.64 -0.57
C PHE A 158 -7.07 1.32 -0.35
N GLU A 159 -7.89 0.94 -1.30
CA GLU A 159 -8.60 -0.35 -1.25
C GLU A 159 -8.16 -1.21 -2.40
N VAL A 160 -7.66 -2.41 -2.10
CA VAL A 160 -7.24 -3.39 -3.10
C VAL A 160 -8.20 -4.57 -3.02
N ILE A 161 -8.71 -4.98 -4.17
CA ILE A 161 -9.65 -6.08 -4.25
C ILE A 161 -9.03 -7.17 -5.12
N PHE A 162 -8.87 -8.37 -4.55
CA PHE A 162 -8.38 -9.54 -5.27
C PHE A 162 -9.53 -10.51 -5.53
N PRO A 163 -9.56 -11.13 -6.73
CA PRO A 163 -10.63 -12.06 -7.06
C PRO A 163 -10.63 -13.34 -6.24
#